data_573a4c51bd002f7badf87e7e06e90bee
#
_entry.id   573a4c51bd002f7badf87e7e06e90bee
#
_cell.length_a   1.000
_cell.length_b   1.000
_cell.length_c   1.000
_cell.angle_alpha   90.00
_cell.angle_beta   90.00
_cell.angle_gamma   90.00
#
_symmetry.space_group_name_H-M   'P 1'
#
loop_
_entity.id
_entity.type
_entity.pdbx_description
1 polymer ?
#
loop_
_entity_poly.entity_id
_entity_poly.type
_entity_poly.pdbx_seq_one_letter_code
_entity_poly.pdbx_strand_id
1 'polypeptide(L)'
;MEDLKRATFAIISHPDAGKTTMTEKLLWFGQVVRSVGMVKSKQGNYAKSDWMEMEKERGISITSSVMSFPYNERAMHLLDTPGHKDFSEDTYRTLTAVESVLMMIDSAKGVETQTKKLMEVCRMRDTPIVSFCNKFDRDSLDPFELIDDVEKTCSIQCVPMTWPIGSGVDFKGVYDLKKKTIMSFKDAQDPFSPNIIDASDLRAQHIVDFVGEELLEKLENDLEMISELMPEFDEEEFLAGIMTPMYFGSALNNFGVKEVLDTFSKFAPGPGKREVITAPIEKGETRIVEPNENKFSGFVFKIQANMDKKHRDRVAFIRVCSGKFTRGQKVTLARTGKELKIATPLIFQAQDREITEYAIPGDIIGIHDSGKLQIGDTFTEGEIMQFTGIPSFAPELFKRVLLKDPMKGKQLDKGLQQLSEEGSVQLFRRHNSTEKILGAVGALQFEVVQRRLEDEYNVKGEYEGFPYNGIRWIKFPSEKIKDEFVSRYSANIAFDIKDRPCFIYRTEWDLKLATEKYADVEFFKTNDFK
;
A
#
# COMPACT_ATOMS: atom_id res chain seq x y z
N MET A 1 23.29 5.90 -6.36
CA MET A 1 22.27 6.08 -5.29
C MET A 1 22.87 6.03 -3.88
N GLU A 2 24.21 5.85 -3.75
CA GLU A 2 24.84 5.64 -2.45
C GLU A 2 24.64 6.78 -1.47
N ASP A 3 24.86 8.01 -1.88
CA ASP A 3 24.85 9.19 -0.98
C ASP A 3 23.50 9.93 -0.95
N LEU A 4 22.48 9.40 -1.61
CA LEU A 4 21.19 10.05 -1.69
C LEU A 4 20.34 9.79 -0.44
N LYS A 5 19.66 10.80 0.06
CA LYS A 5 18.65 10.64 1.12
C LYS A 5 17.50 9.78 0.60
N ARG A 6 16.95 8.90 1.45
CA ARG A 6 15.82 8.03 1.08
C ARG A 6 14.49 8.75 1.27
N ALA A 7 13.58 8.53 0.33
CA ALA A 7 12.18 8.93 0.43
C ALA A 7 11.32 7.75 -0.04
N THR A 8 10.59 7.14 0.89
CA THR A 8 9.77 5.97 0.62
C THR A 8 8.31 6.33 0.79
N PHE A 9 7.53 6.21 -0.29
CA PHE A 9 6.12 6.56 -0.27
C PHE A 9 5.26 5.55 -1.02
N ALA A 10 3.99 5.45 -0.63
CA ALA A 10 2.99 4.63 -1.31
C ALA A 10 1.98 5.50 -2.03
N ILE A 11 1.37 4.96 -3.09
CA ILE A 11 0.20 5.59 -3.71
C ILE A 11 -1.05 4.84 -3.28
N ILE A 12 -2.01 5.56 -2.73
CA ILE A 12 -3.32 5.05 -2.34
C ILE A 12 -4.44 5.75 -3.11
N SER A 13 -5.49 5.02 -3.40
CA SER A 13 -6.66 5.58 -4.08
C SER A 13 -7.86 4.64 -4.00
N HIS A 14 -9.03 5.17 -4.32
CA HIS A 14 -10.14 4.35 -4.80
C HIS A 14 -9.81 3.77 -6.19
N PRO A 15 -10.40 2.62 -6.61
CA PRO A 15 -10.31 2.13 -7.98
C PRO A 15 -10.67 3.23 -9.00
N ASP A 16 -9.99 3.23 -10.13
CA ASP A 16 -10.20 4.18 -11.24
C ASP A 16 -9.83 5.67 -10.96
N ALA A 17 -9.33 6.05 -9.79
CA ALA A 17 -8.88 7.42 -9.53
C ALA A 17 -7.65 7.84 -10.36
N GLY A 18 -7.03 6.91 -11.12
CA GLY A 18 -5.91 7.16 -12.00
C GLY A 18 -4.53 6.83 -11.40
N LYS A 19 -4.51 5.96 -10.37
CA LYS A 19 -3.29 5.55 -9.67
C LYS A 19 -2.21 5.00 -10.61
N THR A 20 -2.56 4.01 -11.42
CA THR A 20 -1.62 3.38 -12.39
C THR A 20 -1.05 4.41 -13.37
N THR A 21 -1.87 5.35 -13.84
CA THR A 21 -1.41 6.46 -14.70
C THR A 21 -0.43 7.35 -13.95
N MET A 22 -0.72 7.71 -12.70
CA MET A 22 0.18 8.51 -11.86
C MET A 22 1.51 7.79 -11.65
N THR A 23 1.49 6.50 -11.28
CA THR A 23 2.68 5.67 -11.11
C THR A 23 3.57 5.70 -12.36
N GLU A 24 3.01 5.46 -13.53
CA GLU A 24 3.76 5.52 -14.80
C GLU A 24 4.35 6.90 -15.08
N LYS A 25 3.60 7.96 -14.78
CA LYS A 25 4.07 9.34 -14.98
C LYS A 25 5.18 9.72 -14.00
N LEU A 26 5.08 9.32 -12.73
CA LEU A 26 6.16 9.55 -11.75
C LEU A 26 7.45 8.84 -12.18
N LEU A 27 7.37 7.59 -12.65
CA LEU A 27 8.52 6.85 -13.19
C LEU A 27 9.09 7.49 -14.45
N TRP A 28 8.23 8.07 -15.28
CA TRP A 28 8.62 8.76 -16.48
C TRP A 28 9.35 10.08 -16.17
N PHE A 29 8.83 10.90 -15.27
CA PHE A 29 9.52 12.10 -14.77
C PHE A 29 10.82 11.74 -14.03
N GLY A 30 10.86 10.59 -13.33
CA GLY A 30 12.07 10.02 -12.75
C GLY A 30 13.06 9.44 -13.76
N GLN A 31 12.78 9.53 -15.08
CA GLN A 31 13.61 9.06 -16.19
C GLN A 31 13.91 7.55 -16.18
N VAL A 32 13.14 6.75 -15.44
CA VAL A 32 13.29 5.29 -15.39
C VAL A 32 12.62 4.60 -16.58
N VAL A 33 11.63 5.26 -17.15
CA VAL A 33 10.83 4.74 -18.25
C VAL A 33 10.94 5.68 -19.44
N ARG A 34 11.38 5.16 -20.59
CA ARG A 34 11.58 5.97 -21.80
C ARG A 34 10.31 6.36 -22.55
N SER A 35 9.19 5.68 -22.27
CA SER A 35 7.89 5.99 -22.87
C SER A 35 6.77 5.50 -21.95
N VAL A 36 5.73 6.31 -21.82
CA VAL A 36 4.50 5.94 -21.08
C VAL A 36 3.58 5.21 -22.05
N GLY A 37 3.22 3.97 -21.73
CA GLY A 37 2.15 3.26 -22.43
C GLY A 37 0.81 3.88 -22.05
N MET A 38 -0.01 4.34 -23.00
CA MET A 38 -1.38 4.72 -22.70
C MET A 38 -2.15 3.47 -22.25
N VAL A 39 -2.61 3.44 -21.01
CA VAL A 39 -3.36 2.35 -20.37
C VAL A 39 -4.63 1.92 -21.14
N LYS A 40 -5.02 2.65 -22.18
CA LYS A 40 -6.23 2.39 -23.00
C LYS A 40 -5.98 2.11 -24.48
N SER A 41 -4.77 1.78 -24.91
CA SER A 41 -4.62 1.38 -26.30
C SER A 41 -5.12 -0.07 -26.47
N LYS A 42 -6.03 -0.29 -27.43
CA LYS A 42 -6.46 -1.63 -27.89
C LYS A 42 -5.32 -2.51 -28.44
N GLN A 43 -4.07 -2.08 -28.28
CA GLN A 43 -2.87 -2.69 -28.83
C GLN A 43 -1.86 -3.11 -27.75
N GLY A 44 -2.31 -3.67 -26.61
CA GLY A 44 -1.45 -4.52 -25.79
C GLY A 44 -0.33 -3.84 -24.98
N ASN A 45 -0.28 -2.52 -24.84
CA ASN A 45 0.63 -1.85 -23.90
C ASN A 45 -0.04 -1.80 -22.51
N TYR A 46 0.37 -2.73 -21.65
CA TYR A 46 -0.08 -2.80 -20.25
C TYR A 46 0.82 -1.94 -19.35
N ALA A 47 0.26 -1.52 -18.22
CA ALA A 47 1.03 -0.79 -17.21
C ALA A 47 2.25 -1.59 -16.75
N LYS A 48 3.38 -0.91 -16.55
CA LYS A 48 4.62 -1.57 -16.10
C LYS A 48 4.55 -2.07 -14.67
N SER A 49 3.63 -1.54 -13.87
CA SER A 49 3.33 -2.01 -12.51
C SER A 49 2.57 -3.34 -12.50
N ASP A 50 1.76 -3.62 -13.54
CA ASP A 50 0.91 -4.81 -13.60
C ASP A 50 1.66 -5.96 -14.28
N TRP A 51 2.11 -6.94 -13.52
CA TRP A 51 2.91 -8.06 -14.02
C TRP A 51 2.11 -9.36 -14.22
N MET A 52 1.00 -9.55 -13.46
CA MET A 52 0.12 -10.71 -13.60
C MET A 52 -0.75 -10.59 -14.85
N GLU A 53 -1.00 -11.71 -15.54
CA GLU A 53 -1.94 -11.74 -16.67
C GLU A 53 -3.35 -11.31 -16.26
N MET A 54 -3.78 -11.69 -15.06
CA MET A 54 -5.08 -11.34 -14.52
C MET A 54 -5.20 -9.83 -14.25
N GLU A 55 -4.14 -9.16 -13.80
CA GLU A 55 -4.09 -7.70 -13.68
C GLU A 55 -4.29 -7.03 -15.04
N LYS A 56 -3.58 -7.54 -16.05
CA LYS A 56 -3.66 -7.04 -17.43
C LYS A 56 -5.03 -7.28 -18.08
N GLU A 57 -5.60 -8.46 -17.90
CA GLU A 57 -6.92 -8.81 -18.44
C GLU A 57 -8.04 -7.96 -17.83
N ARG A 58 -7.95 -7.65 -16.54
CA ARG A 58 -8.98 -6.91 -15.78
C ARG A 58 -8.71 -5.42 -15.67
N GLY A 59 -7.49 -4.98 -15.92
CA GLY A 59 -7.08 -3.57 -15.76
C GLY A 59 -7.08 -3.10 -14.31
N ILE A 60 -6.85 -4.01 -13.35
CA ILE A 60 -6.78 -3.71 -11.91
C ILE A 60 -5.51 -4.31 -11.33
N SER A 61 -4.80 -3.55 -10.49
CA SER A 61 -3.67 -4.05 -9.73
C SER A 61 -4.16 -4.95 -8.59
N ILE A 62 -3.57 -6.13 -8.46
CA ILE A 62 -3.90 -7.16 -7.45
C ILE A 62 -2.89 -7.13 -6.31
N THR A 63 -1.62 -6.90 -6.64
CA THR A 63 -0.51 -6.88 -5.68
C THR A 63 0.25 -5.57 -5.74
N SER A 64 0.82 -5.14 -4.60
CA SER A 64 1.69 -3.96 -4.57
C SER A 64 2.97 -4.20 -5.35
N SER A 65 3.47 -3.17 -6.03
CA SER A 65 4.76 -3.19 -6.73
C SER A 65 5.73 -2.22 -6.06
N VAL A 66 7.00 -2.59 -6.01
CA VAL A 66 8.08 -1.75 -5.48
C VAL A 66 8.95 -1.28 -6.63
N MET A 67 9.16 0.02 -6.73
CA MET A 67 9.95 0.65 -7.78
C MET A 67 10.86 1.72 -7.19
N SER A 68 12.14 1.68 -7.55
CA SER A 68 13.14 2.61 -7.01
C SER A 68 13.77 3.41 -8.16
N PHE A 69 13.98 4.70 -7.93
CA PHE A 69 14.60 5.59 -8.90
C PHE A 69 15.23 6.81 -8.22
N PRO A 70 16.30 7.38 -8.80
CA PRO A 70 16.84 8.65 -8.36
C PRO A 70 15.97 9.81 -8.86
N TYR A 71 15.75 10.80 -8.02
CA TYR A 71 15.14 12.07 -8.41
C TYR A 71 15.69 13.21 -7.55
N ASN A 72 16.21 14.24 -8.20
CA ASN A 72 16.97 15.29 -7.53
C ASN A 72 18.06 14.66 -6.62
N GLU A 73 18.12 15.05 -5.35
CA GLU A 73 19.11 14.56 -4.37
C GLU A 73 18.58 13.39 -3.53
N ARG A 74 17.54 12.67 -4.01
CA ARG A 74 16.91 11.56 -3.28
C ARG A 74 16.86 10.26 -4.07
N ALA A 75 16.99 9.16 -3.35
CA ALA A 75 16.57 7.84 -3.82
C ALA A 75 15.10 7.66 -3.45
N MET A 76 14.24 7.68 -4.46
CA MET A 76 12.79 7.52 -4.32
C MET A 76 12.43 6.05 -4.35
N HIS A 77 11.67 5.59 -3.38
CA HIS A 77 11.07 4.24 -3.35
C HIS A 77 9.56 4.40 -3.41
N LEU A 78 9.00 4.10 -4.57
CA LEU A 78 7.58 4.14 -4.82
C LEU A 78 6.96 2.75 -4.64
N LEU A 79 5.94 2.65 -3.80
CA LEU A 79 5.14 1.46 -3.61
C LEU A 79 3.76 1.69 -4.21
N ASP A 80 3.51 1.10 -5.37
CA ASP A 80 2.21 1.13 -6.02
C ASP A 80 1.30 0.08 -5.38
N THR A 81 0.18 0.49 -4.78
CA THR A 81 -0.70 -0.39 -4.03
C THR A 81 -1.95 -0.77 -4.83
N PRO A 82 -2.60 -1.92 -4.57
CA PRO A 82 -3.90 -2.21 -5.15
C PRO A 82 -4.95 -1.16 -4.76
N GLY A 83 -5.73 -0.68 -5.74
CA GLY A 83 -6.85 0.24 -5.47
C GLY A 83 -8.13 -0.48 -5.03
N HIS A 84 -8.31 -1.76 -5.39
CA HIS A 84 -9.53 -2.49 -5.13
C HIS A 84 -9.63 -2.97 -3.68
N LYS A 85 -10.82 -2.79 -3.07
CA LYS A 85 -11.07 -3.13 -1.65
C LYS A 85 -10.72 -4.58 -1.30
N ASP A 86 -10.90 -5.51 -2.23
CA ASP A 86 -10.62 -6.93 -2.03
C ASP A 86 -9.14 -7.23 -1.75
N PHE A 87 -8.24 -6.30 -2.11
CA PHE A 87 -6.79 -6.42 -1.91
C PHE A 87 -6.25 -5.42 -0.87
N SER A 88 -7.13 -4.83 -0.07
CA SER A 88 -6.76 -3.82 0.93
C SER A 88 -5.77 -4.31 1.98
N GLU A 89 -5.74 -5.60 2.31
CA GLU A 89 -4.79 -6.16 3.27
C GLU A 89 -3.34 -6.04 2.77
N ASP A 90 -3.09 -6.21 1.47
CA ASP A 90 -1.76 -5.97 0.87
C ASP A 90 -1.39 -4.48 0.94
N THR A 91 -2.36 -3.59 0.72
CA THR A 91 -2.18 -2.14 0.87
C THR A 91 -1.83 -1.78 2.31
N TYR A 92 -2.54 -2.32 3.31
CA TYR A 92 -2.27 -2.04 4.72
C TYR A 92 -0.86 -2.47 5.14
N ARG A 93 -0.42 -3.66 4.69
CA ARG A 93 0.96 -4.13 4.93
C ARG A 93 2.00 -3.25 4.25
N THR A 94 1.73 -2.83 3.02
CA THR A 94 2.60 -1.93 2.26
C THR A 94 2.74 -0.58 2.95
N LEU A 95 1.66 -0.03 3.51
CA LEU A 95 1.67 1.22 4.28
C LEU A 95 2.56 1.13 5.53
N THR A 96 2.82 -0.07 6.07
CA THR A 96 3.78 -0.20 7.18
C THR A 96 5.22 -0.01 6.78
N ALA A 97 5.54 -0.12 5.50
CA ALA A 97 6.90 -0.02 4.96
C ALA A 97 7.26 1.38 4.43
N VAL A 98 6.34 2.34 4.47
CA VAL A 98 6.55 3.69 3.94
C VAL A 98 6.53 4.75 5.04
N GLU A 99 7.07 5.92 4.72
CA GLU A 99 7.11 7.10 5.58
C GLU A 99 6.15 8.20 5.14
N SER A 100 5.63 8.14 3.91
CA SER A 100 4.66 9.11 3.39
C SER A 100 3.74 8.47 2.36
N VAL A 101 2.67 9.16 1.99
CA VAL A 101 1.64 8.64 1.09
C VAL A 101 1.19 9.69 0.09
N LEU A 102 1.00 9.28 -1.17
CA LEU A 102 0.26 10.04 -2.18
C LEU A 102 -1.18 9.53 -2.21
N MET A 103 -2.12 10.37 -1.83
CA MET A 103 -3.56 10.08 -1.89
C MET A 103 -4.14 10.64 -3.19
N MET A 104 -4.64 9.74 -4.05
CA MET A 104 -5.28 10.11 -5.31
C MET A 104 -6.79 10.19 -5.14
N ILE A 105 -7.38 11.30 -5.59
CA ILE A 105 -8.82 11.59 -5.54
C ILE A 105 -9.31 11.82 -6.97
N ASP A 106 -10.44 11.23 -7.32
CA ASP A 106 -11.13 11.51 -8.59
C ASP A 106 -11.90 12.83 -8.45
N SER A 107 -11.57 13.84 -9.26
CA SER A 107 -12.17 15.17 -9.17
C SER A 107 -13.69 15.20 -9.44
N ALA A 108 -14.22 14.19 -10.12
CA ALA A 108 -15.66 14.07 -10.37
C ALA A 108 -16.42 13.38 -9.23
N LYS A 109 -15.71 12.67 -8.32
CA LYS A 109 -16.35 11.83 -7.30
C LYS A 109 -16.02 12.24 -5.86
N GLY A 110 -14.90 12.95 -5.64
CA GLY A 110 -14.39 13.26 -4.30
C GLY A 110 -13.82 12.05 -3.56
N VAL A 111 -13.92 12.05 -2.24
CA VAL A 111 -13.39 11.00 -1.36
C VAL A 111 -14.35 9.81 -1.29
N GLU A 112 -13.93 8.71 -1.87
CA GLU A 112 -14.70 7.47 -1.89
C GLU A 112 -14.38 6.56 -0.70
N THR A 113 -15.26 5.59 -0.40
CA THR A 113 -15.21 4.73 0.79
C THR A 113 -13.86 4.03 1.01
N GLN A 114 -13.18 3.61 -0.06
CA GLN A 114 -11.88 2.94 0.07
C GLN A 114 -10.79 3.90 0.51
N THR A 115 -10.77 5.12 -0.02
CA THR A 115 -9.84 6.19 0.37
C THR A 115 -9.98 6.49 1.86
N LYS A 116 -11.22 6.60 2.38
CA LYS A 116 -11.47 6.80 3.81
C LYS A 116 -10.86 5.72 4.69
N LYS A 117 -11.06 4.44 4.36
CA LYS A 117 -10.48 3.32 5.11
C LYS A 117 -8.95 3.34 5.10
N LEU A 118 -8.33 3.70 3.98
CA LEU A 118 -6.88 3.81 3.86
C LEU A 118 -6.33 4.98 4.68
N MET A 119 -7.06 6.07 4.73
CA MET A 119 -6.75 7.22 5.59
C MET A 119 -6.75 6.87 7.08
N GLU A 120 -7.71 6.07 7.53
CA GLU A 120 -7.73 5.58 8.93
C GLU A 120 -6.43 4.85 9.31
N VAL A 121 -5.88 4.04 8.38
CA VAL A 121 -4.59 3.35 8.58
C VAL A 121 -3.41 4.33 8.60
N CYS A 122 -3.39 5.31 7.71
CA CYS A 122 -2.35 6.34 7.69
C CYS A 122 -2.33 7.14 9.00
N ARG A 123 -3.51 7.46 9.54
CA ARG A 123 -3.66 8.20 10.80
C ARG A 123 -3.17 7.45 12.04
N MET A 124 -3.37 6.12 12.08
CA MET A 124 -2.85 5.30 13.19
C MET A 124 -1.32 5.43 13.35
N ARG A 125 -0.65 6.04 12.37
CA ARG A 125 0.80 6.12 12.27
C ARG A 125 1.32 7.54 12.04
N ASP A 126 0.43 8.53 12.08
CA ASP A 126 0.73 9.94 11.78
C ASP A 126 1.53 10.09 10.47
N THR A 127 1.12 9.30 9.44
CA THR A 127 1.84 9.25 8.16
C THR A 127 1.56 10.51 7.34
N PRO A 128 2.57 11.29 6.95
CA PRO A 128 2.41 12.46 6.09
C PRO A 128 1.77 12.11 4.75
N ILE A 129 0.81 12.93 4.31
CA ILE A 129 0.02 12.69 3.11
C ILE A 129 0.13 13.88 2.16
N VAL A 130 0.39 13.59 0.90
CA VAL A 130 0.23 14.53 -0.22
C VAL A 130 -1.05 14.15 -0.95
N SER A 131 -1.96 15.09 -1.16
CA SER A 131 -3.24 14.85 -1.84
C SER A 131 -3.18 15.34 -3.30
N PHE A 132 -3.74 14.54 -4.21
CA PHE A 132 -3.82 14.87 -5.62
C PHE A 132 -5.24 14.66 -6.16
N CYS A 133 -5.93 15.74 -6.51
CA CYS A 133 -7.20 15.72 -7.22
C CYS A 133 -6.96 15.60 -8.72
N ASN A 134 -7.25 14.42 -9.24
CA ASN A 134 -6.94 14.00 -10.60
C ASN A 134 -8.15 14.12 -11.54
N LYS A 135 -7.88 14.21 -12.83
CA LYS A 135 -8.83 14.18 -13.95
C LYS A 135 -9.57 15.49 -14.21
N PHE A 136 -8.97 16.63 -13.94
CA PHE A 136 -9.53 17.93 -14.33
C PHE A 136 -9.66 18.13 -15.85
N ASP A 137 -9.09 17.22 -16.65
CA ASP A 137 -9.37 17.10 -18.09
C ASP A 137 -10.79 16.59 -18.38
N ARG A 138 -11.60 16.32 -17.36
CA ARG A 138 -13.00 15.94 -17.42
C ARG A 138 -13.84 16.84 -16.53
N ASP A 139 -15.18 16.74 -16.66
CA ASP A 139 -16.10 17.44 -15.77
C ASP A 139 -15.79 17.06 -14.31
N SER A 140 -15.62 18.05 -13.48
CA SER A 140 -15.14 17.94 -12.10
C SER A 140 -16.08 18.67 -11.14
N LEU A 141 -16.07 18.26 -9.88
CA LEU A 141 -16.63 19.04 -8.79
C LEU A 141 -15.85 20.36 -8.62
N ASP A 142 -16.44 21.32 -7.95
CA ASP A 142 -15.75 22.55 -7.59
C ASP A 142 -14.55 22.27 -6.68
N PRO A 143 -13.38 22.91 -6.88
CA PRO A 143 -12.19 22.66 -6.07
C PRO A 143 -12.39 22.89 -4.57
N PHE A 144 -13.21 23.87 -4.17
CA PHE A 144 -13.53 24.12 -2.76
C PHE A 144 -14.40 22.99 -2.17
N GLU A 145 -15.35 22.46 -2.94
CA GLU A 145 -16.13 21.28 -2.54
C GLU A 145 -15.22 20.06 -2.32
N LEU A 146 -14.21 19.87 -3.18
CA LEU A 146 -13.24 18.78 -3.03
C LEU A 146 -12.36 18.95 -1.78
N ILE A 147 -11.92 20.16 -1.46
CA ILE A 147 -11.20 20.48 -0.22
C ILE A 147 -12.07 20.13 0.98
N ASP A 148 -13.28 20.65 1.02
CA ASP A 148 -14.27 20.42 2.08
C ASP A 148 -14.55 18.93 2.31
N ASP A 149 -14.68 18.15 1.22
CA ASP A 149 -14.90 16.72 1.30
C ASP A 149 -13.69 15.98 1.90
N VAL A 150 -12.47 16.34 1.49
CA VAL A 150 -11.24 15.77 2.06
C VAL A 150 -11.11 16.10 3.53
N GLU A 151 -11.29 17.37 3.91
CA GLU A 151 -11.16 17.81 5.29
C GLU A 151 -12.18 17.15 6.21
N LYS A 152 -13.45 17.09 5.80
CA LYS A 152 -14.53 16.46 6.57
C LYS A 152 -14.39 14.94 6.65
N THR A 153 -14.04 14.31 5.53
CA THR A 153 -14.01 12.84 5.44
C THR A 153 -12.73 12.26 6.01
N CYS A 154 -11.60 12.92 5.74
CA CYS A 154 -10.28 12.45 6.18
C CYS A 154 -9.82 13.14 7.47
N SER A 155 -10.49 14.18 7.94
CA SER A 155 -10.15 15.04 9.08
C SER A 155 -8.68 15.49 9.04
N ILE A 156 -8.20 15.95 7.92
CA ILE A 156 -6.86 16.47 7.66
C ILE A 156 -7.03 17.86 7.03
N GLN A 157 -6.21 18.82 7.42
CA GLN A 157 -6.27 20.17 6.88
C GLN A 157 -5.65 20.21 5.49
N CYS A 158 -6.37 20.77 4.51
CA CYS A 158 -5.90 20.85 3.13
C CYS A 158 -5.25 22.21 2.85
N VAL A 159 -4.11 22.20 2.16
CA VAL A 159 -3.44 23.40 1.66
C VAL A 159 -3.31 23.29 0.15
N PRO A 160 -4.05 24.09 -0.63
CA PRO A 160 -3.91 24.08 -2.07
C PRO A 160 -2.51 24.60 -2.47
N MET A 161 -1.80 23.82 -3.29
CA MET A 161 -0.49 24.18 -3.84
C MET A 161 -0.60 24.63 -5.29
N THR A 162 -1.52 24.01 -6.04
CA THR A 162 -1.90 24.39 -7.40
C THR A 162 -3.40 24.59 -7.46
N TRP A 163 -3.88 25.42 -8.39
CA TRP A 163 -5.29 25.65 -8.62
C TRP A 163 -5.68 25.41 -10.08
N PRO A 164 -6.76 24.68 -10.37
CA PRO A 164 -7.14 24.37 -11.75
C PRO A 164 -7.79 25.59 -12.42
N ILE A 165 -7.45 25.82 -13.68
CA ILE A 165 -8.05 26.84 -14.52
C ILE A 165 -9.05 26.17 -15.46
N GLY A 166 -10.32 26.19 -15.09
CA GLY A 166 -11.38 25.45 -15.78
C GLY A 166 -11.37 23.94 -15.50
N SER A 167 -12.29 23.22 -16.12
CA SER A 167 -12.38 21.75 -16.09
C SER A 167 -12.95 21.20 -17.40
N GLY A 168 -12.80 19.92 -17.66
CA GLY A 168 -13.29 19.27 -18.88
C GLY A 168 -12.68 19.86 -20.13
N VAL A 169 -13.50 20.27 -21.08
CA VAL A 169 -13.07 20.87 -22.35
C VAL A 169 -12.44 22.26 -22.17
N ASP A 170 -12.80 22.95 -21.09
CA ASP A 170 -12.33 24.29 -20.77
C ASP A 170 -11.07 24.29 -19.88
N PHE A 171 -10.52 23.11 -19.57
CA PHE A 171 -9.30 22.99 -18.76
C PHE A 171 -8.09 23.56 -19.51
N LYS A 172 -7.57 24.71 -19.03
CA LYS A 172 -6.42 25.44 -19.64
C LYS A 172 -5.08 25.03 -19.04
N GLY A 173 -5.07 24.62 -17.75
CA GLY A 173 -3.88 24.33 -17.01
C GLY A 173 -4.06 24.48 -15.52
N VAL A 174 -2.96 24.60 -14.81
CA VAL A 174 -2.95 24.81 -13.36
C VAL A 174 -2.15 26.06 -12.99
N TYR A 175 -2.64 26.81 -12.03
CA TYR A 175 -1.96 27.96 -11.43
C TYR A 175 -1.16 27.49 -10.22
N ASP A 176 0.17 27.74 -10.20
CA ASP A 176 1.03 27.51 -9.03
C ASP A 176 0.88 28.70 -8.08
N LEU A 177 0.26 28.46 -6.91
CA LEU A 177 -0.07 29.49 -5.93
C LEU A 177 1.16 30.19 -5.35
N LYS A 178 2.27 29.45 -5.21
CA LYS A 178 3.51 29.98 -4.65
C LYS A 178 4.34 30.74 -5.68
N LYS A 179 4.46 30.20 -6.90
CA LYS A 179 5.28 30.81 -7.97
C LYS A 179 4.54 31.89 -8.73
N LYS A 180 3.20 31.95 -8.60
CA LYS A 180 2.31 32.82 -9.38
C LYS A 180 2.52 32.65 -10.89
N THR A 181 2.52 31.40 -11.33
CA THR A 181 2.69 31.02 -12.72
C THR A 181 1.60 30.06 -13.16
N ILE A 182 1.22 30.15 -14.44
CA ILE A 182 0.32 29.17 -15.06
C ILE A 182 1.17 28.12 -15.79
N MET A 183 0.89 26.86 -15.51
CA MET A 183 1.50 25.71 -16.17
C MET A 183 0.52 25.12 -17.18
N SER A 184 0.95 25.00 -18.45
CA SER A 184 0.17 24.40 -19.52
C SER A 184 1.02 23.44 -20.34
N PHE A 185 0.47 22.29 -20.67
CA PHE A 185 1.08 21.32 -21.59
C PHE A 185 0.50 21.41 -23.00
N LYS A 186 -0.43 22.35 -23.24
CA LYS A 186 -0.95 22.59 -24.59
C LYS A 186 0.19 23.13 -25.46
N ASP A 187 0.43 22.48 -26.59
CA ASP A 187 1.49 22.82 -27.54
C ASP A 187 2.93 22.82 -26.94
N ALA A 188 3.13 22.14 -25.80
CA ALA A 188 4.46 21.99 -25.22
C ALA A 188 5.37 21.15 -26.15
N GLN A 189 6.55 21.67 -26.46
CA GLN A 189 7.54 20.97 -27.31
C GLN A 189 8.15 19.77 -26.61
N ASP A 190 8.28 19.85 -25.28
CA ASP A 190 8.81 18.80 -24.42
C ASP A 190 7.72 18.34 -23.43
N PRO A 191 7.35 17.06 -23.46
CA PRO A 191 6.36 16.52 -22.53
C PRO A 191 6.80 16.54 -21.04
N PHE A 192 8.10 16.77 -20.78
CA PHE A 192 8.64 16.93 -19.42
C PHE A 192 8.60 18.37 -18.91
N SER A 193 8.41 19.33 -19.81
CA SER A 193 8.47 20.76 -19.48
C SER A 193 7.18 21.44 -19.93
N PRO A 194 6.31 21.86 -18.99
CA PRO A 194 5.16 22.65 -19.33
C PRO A 194 5.58 24.01 -19.88
N ASN A 195 4.74 24.63 -20.67
CA ASN A 195 4.81 26.07 -20.92
C ASN A 195 4.50 26.78 -19.61
N ILE A 196 5.48 27.50 -19.06
CA ILE A 196 5.33 28.30 -17.84
C ILE A 196 5.06 29.74 -18.26
N ILE A 197 3.91 30.25 -17.86
CA ILE A 197 3.47 31.61 -18.15
C ILE A 197 3.50 32.38 -16.85
N ASP A 198 4.24 33.48 -16.80
CA ASP A 198 4.22 34.37 -15.63
C ASP A 198 2.83 34.99 -15.50
N ALA A 199 2.22 34.75 -14.37
CA ALA A 199 0.88 35.21 -14.02
C ALA A 199 0.88 36.04 -12.71
N SER A 200 1.99 36.72 -12.44
CA SER A 200 2.09 37.68 -11.33
C SER A 200 1.14 38.84 -11.49
N ASP A 201 0.85 39.26 -12.74
CA ASP A 201 -0.22 40.17 -13.13
C ASP A 201 -1.25 39.41 -13.97
N LEU A 202 -2.33 39.00 -13.33
CA LEU A 202 -3.41 38.22 -13.97
C LEU A 202 -4.13 39.00 -15.09
N ARG A 203 -4.11 40.31 -15.03
CA ARG A 203 -4.75 41.17 -16.05
C ARG A 203 -3.86 41.54 -17.22
N ALA A 204 -2.62 41.01 -17.25
CA ALA A 204 -1.76 41.16 -18.40
C ALA A 204 -2.41 40.54 -19.67
N GLN A 205 -2.33 41.24 -20.80
CA GLN A 205 -3.05 40.89 -22.03
C GLN A 205 -2.80 39.42 -22.47
N HIS A 206 -1.57 38.96 -22.34
CA HIS A 206 -1.21 37.58 -22.74
C HIS A 206 -1.90 36.51 -21.85
N ILE A 207 -2.22 36.83 -20.58
CA ILE A 207 -2.97 35.93 -19.68
C ILE A 207 -4.45 35.94 -20.07
N VAL A 208 -5.02 37.13 -20.31
CA VAL A 208 -6.40 37.28 -20.77
C VAL A 208 -6.61 36.50 -22.08
N ASP A 209 -5.69 36.63 -23.03
CA ASP A 209 -5.75 35.93 -24.32
C ASP A 209 -5.64 34.41 -24.18
N PHE A 210 -4.86 33.95 -23.19
CA PHE A 210 -4.67 32.51 -22.95
C PHE A 210 -5.83 31.88 -22.18
N VAL A 211 -6.25 32.51 -21.07
CA VAL A 211 -7.27 31.96 -20.14
C VAL A 211 -8.68 32.27 -20.63
N GLY A 212 -8.93 33.47 -21.10
CA GLY A 212 -10.25 34.03 -21.39
C GLY A 212 -10.85 34.78 -20.19
N GLU A 213 -11.60 35.84 -20.44
CA GLU A 213 -12.14 36.74 -19.41
C GLU A 213 -12.94 36.02 -18.31
N GLU A 214 -13.84 35.12 -18.69
CA GLU A 214 -14.76 34.43 -17.75
C GLU A 214 -13.98 33.52 -16.78
N LEU A 215 -13.05 32.70 -17.27
CA LEU A 215 -12.22 31.84 -16.42
C LEU A 215 -11.22 32.62 -15.60
N LEU A 216 -10.78 33.77 -16.11
CA LEU A 216 -9.86 34.65 -15.39
C LEU A 216 -10.55 35.31 -14.21
N GLU A 217 -11.76 35.84 -14.40
CA GLU A 217 -12.57 36.41 -13.31
C GLU A 217 -12.86 35.36 -12.22
N LYS A 218 -13.20 34.14 -12.62
CA LYS A 218 -13.35 33.04 -11.66
C LYS A 218 -12.04 32.77 -10.92
N LEU A 219 -10.91 32.69 -11.61
CA LEU A 219 -9.61 32.44 -10.99
C LEU A 219 -9.24 33.54 -9.99
N GLU A 220 -9.47 34.83 -10.31
CA GLU A 220 -9.20 35.93 -9.39
C GLU A 220 -10.03 35.82 -8.11
N ASN A 221 -11.33 35.55 -8.23
CA ASN A 221 -12.20 35.33 -7.09
C ASN A 221 -11.76 34.15 -6.23
N ASP A 222 -11.41 33.02 -6.87
CA ASP A 222 -10.92 31.82 -6.19
C ASP A 222 -9.62 32.12 -5.42
N LEU A 223 -8.67 32.84 -6.04
CA LEU A 223 -7.40 33.22 -5.39
C LEU A 223 -7.58 34.15 -4.21
N GLU A 224 -8.54 35.10 -4.28
CA GLU A 224 -8.91 35.94 -3.16
C GLU A 224 -9.44 35.11 -1.99
N MET A 225 -10.38 34.18 -2.27
CA MET A 225 -10.91 33.27 -1.26
C MET A 225 -9.81 32.38 -0.65
N ILE A 226 -8.90 31.84 -1.44
CA ILE A 226 -7.78 31.04 -0.95
C ILE A 226 -6.91 31.86 0.00
N SER A 227 -6.58 33.12 -0.38
CA SER A 227 -5.70 33.96 0.44
C SER A 227 -6.33 34.37 1.78
N GLU A 228 -7.66 34.42 1.85
CA GLU A 228 -8.39 34.82 3.07
C GLU A 228 -8.72 33.63 3.97
N LEU A 229 -9.02 32.48 3.41
CA LEU A 229 -9.63 31.36 4.14
C LEU A 229 -8.71 30.14 4.31
N MET A 230 -7.71 29.95 3.44
CA MET A 230 -6.88 28.76 3.47
C MET A 230 -5.58 29.00 4.25
N PRO A 231 -5.10 27.99 4.98
CA PRO A 231 -3.82 28.08 5.68
C PRO A 231 -2.65 28.09 4.70
N GLU A 232 -1.52 28.64 5.15
CA GLU A 232 -0.24 28.45 4.46
C GLU A 232 0.33 27.06 4.77
N PHE A 233 1.16 26.54 3.85
CA PHE A 233 1.81 25.25 4.03
C PHE A 233 2.87 25.33 5.14
N ASP A 234 2.70 24.50 6.16
CA ASP A 234 3.64 24.31 7.26
C ASP A 234 4.26 22.88 7.18
N GLU A 235 5.59 22.81 7.16
CA GLU A 235 6.32 21.55 7.03
C GLU A 235 6.19 20.67 8.29
N GLU A 236 6.13 21.26 9.49
CA GLU A 236 6.02 20.51 10.74
C GLU A 236 4.64 19.88 10.86
N GLU A 237 3.58 20.60 10.52
CA GLU A 237 2.21 20.08 10.50
C GLU A 237 2.01 19.01 9.42
N PHE A 238 2.65 19.18 8.25
CA PHE A 238 2.68 18.14 7.22
C PHE A 238 3.37 16.86 7.74
N LEU A 239 4.56 16.98 8.33
CA LEU A 239 5.29 15.84 8.87
C LEU A 239 4.58 15.17 10.06
N ALA A 240 3.75 15.91 10.79
CA ALA A 240 2.89 15.37 11.85
C ALA A 240 1.59 14.71 11.33
N GLY A 241 1.34 14.72 10.01
CA GLY A 241 0.11 14.17 9.42
C GLY A 241 -1.16 14.98 9.70
N ILE A 242 -1.02 16.23 10.14
CA ILE A 242 -2.13 17.16 10.46
C ILE A 242 -2.60 17.87 9.19
N MET A 243 -1.65 18.20 8.31
CA MET A 243 -1.85 18.99 7.10
C MET A 243 -1.47 18.19 5.85
N THR A 244 -2.17 18.43 4.74
CA THR A 244 -1.85 17.85 3.42
C THR A 244 -1.69 18.94 2.36
N PRO A 245 -0.52 19.03 1.68
CA PRO A 245 -0.43 19.82 0.46
C PRO A 245 -1.28 19.17 -0.63
N MET A 246 -2.19 19.95 -1.22
CA MET A 246 -3.17 19.46 -2.17
C MET A 246 -2.90 20.01 -3.56
N TYR A 247 -2.82 19.12 -4.53
CA TYR A 247 -2.58 19.42 -5.92
C TYR A 247 -3.79 19.10 -6.76
N PHE A 248 -4.09 19.95 -7.71
CA PHE A 248 -5.13 19.76 -8.71
C PHE A 248 -4.49 19.58 -10.08
N GLY A 249 -5.01 18.62 -10.89
CA GLY A 249 -4.43 18.41 -12.20
C GLY A 249 -4.99 17.23 -12.97
N SER A 250 -4.22 16.77 -13.94
CA SER A 250 -4.51 15.58 -14.75
C SER A 250 -3.23 14.77 -14.95
N ALA A 251 -3.17 13.61 -14.30
CA ALA A 251 -2.04 12.70 -14.47
C ALA A 251 -1.89 12.25 -15.93
N LEU A 252 -3.00 12.06 -16.65
CA LEU A 252 -2.98 11.68 -18.06
C LEU A 252 -2.22 12.72 -18.91
N ASN A 253 -2.48 13.99 -18.65
CA ASN A 253 -1.96 15.12 -19.41
C ASN A 253 -0.74 15.81 -18.73
N ASN A 254 -0.14 15.18 -17.71
CA ASN A 254 1.05 15.60 -16.96
C ASN A 254 0.86 16.78 -15.99
N PHE A 255 -0.34 17.37 -15.87
CA PHE A 255 -0.56 18.51 -14.99
C PHE A 255 -0.47 18.11 -13.53
N GLY A 256 0.36 18.80 -12.75
CA GLY A 256 0.55 18.64 -11.31
C GLY A 256 1.44 17.44 -10.91
N VAL A 257 1.85 16.59 -11.84
CA VAL A 257 2.62 15.36 -11.55
C VAL A 257 4.04 15.68 -11.08
N LYS A 258 4.71 16.61 -11.79
CA LYS A 258 6.05 17.04 -11.43
C LYS A 258 6.08 17.73 -10.08
N GLU A 259 5.09 18.57 -9.81
CA GLU A 259 4.92 19.31 -8.57
C GLU A 259 4.76 18.37 -7.36
N VAL A 260 4.00 17.29 -7.51
CA VAL A 260 3.90 16.22 -6.51
C VAL A 260 5.25 15.55 -6.28
N LEU A 261 5.97 15.20 -7.35
CA LEU A 261 7.28 14.57 -7.25
C LEU A 261 8.33 15.49 -6.61
N ASP A 262 8.31 16.78 -6.95
CA ASP A 262 9.14 17.81 -6.34
C ASP A 262 8.84 17.96 -4.83
N THR A 263 7.57 17.84 -4.44
CA THR A 263 7.15 17.89 -3.04
C THR A 263 7.71 16.70 -2.25
N PHE A 264 7.59 15.48 -2.76
CA PHE A 264 8.22 14.33 -2.13
C PHE A 264 9.73 14.45 -2.07
N SER A 265 10.35 14.96 -3.14
CA SER A 265 11.80 15.19 -3.17
C SER A 265 12.24 16.17 -2.09
N LYS A 266 11.44 17.18 -1.79
CA LYS A 266 11.80 18.25 -0.85
C LYS A 266 11.39 17.91 0.60
N PHE A 267 10.16 17.45 0.80
CA PHE A 267 9.53 17.40 2.13
C PHE A 267 9.27 15.98 2.64
N ALA A 268 9.36 14.91 1.80
CA ALA A 268 9.14 13.57 2.32
C ALA A 268 10.12 13.26 3.46
N PRO A 269 9.64 12.71 4.59
CA PRO A 269 10.51 12.34 5.69
C PRO A 269 11.48 11.24 5.26
N GLY A 270 12.63 11.23 5.89
CA GLY A 270 13.55 10.09 5.84
C GLY A 270 13.01 8.91 6.63
N PRO A 271 13.79 7.80 6.72
CA PRO A 271 13.38 6.63 7.47
C PRO A 271 13.08 6.98 8.94
N GLY A 272 11.90 6.59 9.42
CA GLY A 272 11.40 6.91 10.75
C GLY A 272 11.78 5.84 11.79
N LYS A 273 11.57 6.20 13.06
CA LYS A 273 11.69 5.32 14.22
C LYS A 273 10.66 4.18 14.14
N ARG A 274 11.00 3.00 14.66
CA ARG A 274 10.10 1.83 14.68
C ARG A 274 10.07 1.16 16.05
N GLU A 275 8.86 0.84 16.53
CA GLU A 275 8.69 0.07 17.75
C GLU A 275 8.95 -1.42 17.49
N VAL A 276 9.68 -2.05 18.42
CA VAL A 276 9.93 -3.49 18.44
C VAL A 276 9.61 -4.07 19.81
N ILE A 277 9.20 -5.36 19.83
CA ILE A 277 9.16 -6.16 21.04
C ILE A 277 10.49 -6.88 21.18
N THR A 278 11.12 -6.76 22.34
CA THR A 278 12.42 -7.40 22.63
C THR A 278 12.23 -8.80 23.23
N ALA A 279 13.26 -9.62 23.19
CA ALA A 279 13.22 -10.94 23.80
C ALA A 279 13.26 -10.86 25.34
N PRO A 280 12.50 -11.72 26.05
CA PRO A 280 11.57 -12.73 25.48
C PRO A 280 10.27 -12.09 24.95
N ILE A 281 9.91 -12.43 23.73
CA ILE A 281 8.78 -11.80 23.03
C ILE A 281 7.46 -11.91 23.82
N GLU A 282 7.28 -13.00 24.58
CA GLU A 282 6.08 -13.23 25.39
C GLU A 282 5.90 -12.21 26.52
N LYS A 283 6.97 -11.53 26.96
CA LYS A 283 6.90 -10.48 27.99
C LYS A 283 6.37 -9.15 27.46
N GLY A 284 6.41 -8.94 26.14
CA GLY A 284 5.90 -7.75 25.49
C GLY A 284 6.67 -6.46 25.82
N GLU A 285 7.92 -6.56 26.30
CA GLU A 285 8.76 -5.37 26.52
C GLU A 285 9.10 -4.73 25.19
N THR A 286 8.91 -3.42 25.07
CA THR A 286 9.14 -2.70 23.83
C THR A 286 10.31 -1.74 23.91
N ARG A 287 10.96 -1.51 22.77
CA ARG A 287 11.91 -0.41 22.57
C ARG A 287 11.73 0.23 21.20
N ILE A 288 12.29 1.39 21.03
CA ILE A 288 12.34 2.08 19.73
C ILE A 288 13.66 1.74 19.04
N VAL A 289 13.59 1.35 17.78
CA VAL A 289 14.73 1.23 16.87
C VAL A 289 14.87 2.54 16.12
N GLU A 290 16.06 3.14 16.24
CA GLU A 290 16.41 4.37 15.52
C GLU A 290 17.13 4.04 14.21
N PRO A 291 16.88 4.78 13.10
CA PRO A 291 17.54 4.52 11.82
C PRO A 291 19.07 4.63 11.86
N ASN A 292 19.60 5.44 12.77
CA ASN A 292 21.04 5.67 12.95
C ASN A 292 21.75 4.63 13.82
N GLU A 293 21.06 3.58 14.28
CA GLU A 293 21.70 2.47 14.98
C GLU A 293 22.70 1.76 14.05
N ASN A 294 23.85 1.35 14.59
CA ASN A 294 24.91 0.72 13.79
C ASN A 294 24.57 -0.70 13.30
N LYS A 295 23.73 -1.42 14.05
CA LYS A 295 23.35 -2.80 13.73
C LYS A 295 22.20 -2.84 12.75
N PHE A 296 22.35 -3.70 11.76
CA PHE A 296 21.28 -3.94 10.78
C PHE A 296 20.04 -4.52 11.44
N SER A 297 18.90 -3.95 11.07
CA SER A 297 17.60 -4.55 11.29
C SER A 297 16.64 -4.23 10.15
N GLY A 298 15.66 -5.12 9.93
CA GLY A 298 14.63 -4.96 8.94
C GLY A 298 13.54 -6.00 9.09
N PHE A 299 12.39 -5.76 8.46
CA PHE A 299 11.25 -6.68 8.53
C PHE A 299 10.66 -6.99 7.17
N VAL A 300 10.09 -8.19 7.04
CA VAL A 300 9.36 -8.66 5.85
C VAL A 300 7.95 -8.09 5.89
N PHE A 301 7.61 -7.19 4.96
CA PHE A 301 6.26 -6.66 4.85
C PHE A 301 5.46 -7.33 3.73
N LYS A 302 6.14 -7.97 2.77
CA LYS A 302 5.53 -8.62 1.61
C LYS A 302 6.32 -9.85 1.19
N ILE A 303 5.60 -10.87 0.73
CA ILE A 303 6.17 -12.03 0.03
C ILE A 303 5.42 -12.20 -1.29
N GLN A 304 6.16 -12.47 -2.34
CA GLN A 304 5.61 -12.65 -3.68
C GLN A 304 6.27 -13.83 -4.38
N ALA A 305 5.48 -14.78 -4.85
CA ALA A 305 5.99 -15.92 -5.60
C ALA A 305 5.74 -15.76 -7.10
N ASN A 306 6.51 -16.52 -7.88
CA ASN A 306 6.33 -16.72 -9.32
C ASN A 306 6.28 -15.42 -10.14
N MET A 307 7.07 -14.42 -9.74
CA MET A 307 7.23 -13.19 -10.52
C MET A 307 7.86 -13.47 -11.90
N ASP A 308 8.68 -14.51 -12.01
CA ASP A 308 9.16 -15.03 -13.30
C ASP A 308 8.48 -16.37 -13.60
N LYS A 309 7.71 -16.45 -14.69
CA LYS A 309 7.02 -17.68 -15.13
C LYS A 309 7.97 -18.84 -15.44
N LYS A 310 9.23 -18.56 -15.78
CA LYS A 310 10.24 -19.58 -16.12
C LYS A 310 10.90 -20.16 -14.87
N HIS A 311 10.89 -19.43 -13.78
CA HIS A 311 11.51 -19.82 -12.53
C HIS A 311 10.46 -19.71 -11.40
N ARG A 312 10.25 -20.81 -10.67
CA ARG A 312 9.43 -20.81 -9.45
C ARG A 312 10.19 -20.09 -8.34
N ASP A 313 10.35 -18.78 -8.48
CA ASP A 313 10.99 -17.93 -7.49
C ASP A 313 9.97 -17.41 -6.47
N ARG A 314 10.42 -17.26 -5.26
CA ARG A 314 9.69 -16.60 -4.19
C ARG A 314 10.61 -15.53 -3.61
N VAL A 315 10.13 -14.31 -3.54
CA VAL A 315 10.89 -13.15 -3.07
C VAL A 315 10.18 -12.55 -1.85
N ALA A 316 10.93 -12.42 -0.76
CA ALA A 316 10.50 -11.68 0.41
C ALA A 316 11.05 -10.24 0.34
N PHE A 317 10.19 -9.25 0.52
CA PHE A 317 10.52 -7.84 0.50
C PHE A 317 10.75 -7.36 1.93
N ILE A 318 11.96 -6.88 2.18
CA ILE A 318 12.42 -6.42 3.49
C ILE A 318 12.55 -4.91 3.47
N ARG A 319 11.91 -4.25 4.43
CA ARG A 319 12.15 -2.85 4.75
C ARG A 319 13.35 -2.77 5.69
N VAL A 320 14.41 -2.07 5.30
CA VAL A 320 15.58 -1.81 6.15
C VAL A 320 15.24 -0.68 7.13
N CYS A 321 15.38 -0.94 8.43
CA CYS A 321 15.01 0.00 9.51
C CYS A 321 16.21 0.64 10.19
N SER A 322 17.30 -0.09 10.39
CA SER A 322 18.52 0.43 11.01
C SER A 322 19.78 -0.20 10.44
N GLY A 323 20.92 0.42 10.66
CA GLY A 323 22.23 -0.05 10.25
C GLY A 323 22.43 -0.16 8.75
N LYS A 324 23.55 -0.72 8.34
CA LYS A 324 23.89 -0.96 6.94
C LYS A 324 23.88 -2.47 6.67
N PHE A 325 23.03 -2.91 5.77
CA PHE A 325 23.10 -4.26 5.22
C PHE A 325 24.19 -4.33 4.15
N THR A 326 24.97 -5.41 4.12
CA THR A 326 25.97 -5.67 3.08
C THR A 326 25.75 -7.04 2.47
N ARG A 327 25.94 -7.16 1.17
CA ARG A 327 25.82 -8.43 0.44
C ARG A 327 26.66 -9.53 1.07
N GLY A 328 26.06 -10.69 1.26
CA GLY A 328 26.73 -11.82 1.91
C GLY A 328 26.75 -11.77 3.43
N GLN A 329 26.19 -10.74 4.05
CA GLN A 329 26.07 -10.62 5.49
C GLN A 329 25.25 -11.77 6.08
N LYS A 330 25.65 -12.23 7.25
CA LYS A 330 24.85 -13.14 8.07
C LYS A 330 23.92 -12.34 8.94
N VAL A 331 22.67 -12.68 8.92
CA VAL A 331 21.60 -12.04 9.71
C VAL A 331 20.84 -13.11 10.48
N THR A 332 20.31 -12.75 11.64
CA THR A 332 19.49 -13.63 12.47
C THR A 332 18.02 -13.43 12.13
N LEU A 333 17.34 -14.51 11.79
CA LEU A 333 15.87 -14.53 11.70
C LEU A 333 15.31 -14.64 13.13
N ALA A 334 14.77 -13.55 13.65
CA ALA A 334 14.37 -13.43 15.07
C ALA A 334 13.38 -14.52 15.51
N ARG A 335 12.38 -14.84 14.68
CA ARG A 335 11.35 -15.86 14.97
C ARG A 335 11.94 -17.25 15.26
N THR A 336 13.05 -17.61 14.63
CA THR A 336 13.64 -18.95 14.76
C THR A 336 15.00 -18.97 15.45
N GLY A 337 15.60 -17.80 15.68
CA GLY A 337 16.96 -17.64 16.19
C GLY A 337 18.06 -18.13 15.24
N LYS A 338 17.72 -18.51 14.00
CA LYS A 338 18.67 -19.07 13.03
C LYS A 338 19.37 -17.99 12.24
N GLU A 339 20.66 -18.18 12.01
CA GLU A 339 21.43 -17.35 11.09
C GLU A 339 21.13 -17.73 9.64
N LEU A 340 20.97 -16.72 8.80
CA LEU A 340 20.82 -16.81 7.36
C LEU A 340 21.87 -15.93 6.68
N LYS A 341 22.50 -16.42 5.60
CA LYS A 341 23.39 -15.64 4.76
C LYS A 341 22.62 -15.14 3.55
N ILE A 342 22.52 -13.80 3.39
CA ILE A 342 21.85 -13.20 2.24
C ILE A 342 22.89 -12.91 1.16
N ALA A 343 22.97 -13.82 0.17
CA ALA A 343 24.01 -13.76 -0.88
C ALA A 343 23.63 -12.87 -2.07
N THR A 344 22.33 -12.77 -2.39
CA THR A 344 21.82 -12.07 -3.57
C THR A 344 20.64 -11.17 -3.21
N PRO A 345 20.90 -10.05 -2.49
CA PRO A 345 19.86 -9.07 -2.23
C PRO A 345 19.52 -8.32 -3.52
N LEU A 346 18.23 -8.17 -3.78
CA LEU A 346 17.67 -7.56 -4.99
C LEU A 346 17.17 -6.15 -4.67
N ILE A 347 17.38 -5.22 -5.60
CA ILE A 347 16.65 -3.96 -5.67
C ILE A 347 15.78 -3.97 -6.94
N PHE A 348 14.71 -3.19 -6.92
CA PHE A 348 13.72 -3.15 -7.99
C PHE A 348 13.77 -1.79 -8.68
N GLN A 349 14.30 -1.74 -9.90
CA GLN A 349 14.31 -0.55 -10.75
C GLN A 349 13.23 -0.73 -11.83
N ALA A 350 12.08 -0.13 -11.63
CA ALA A 350 10.89 -0.38 -12.45
C ALA A 350 10.56 -1.90 -12.52
N GLN A 351 10.79 -2.55 -13.68
CA GLN A 351 10.57 -4.00 -13.85
C GLN A 351 11.85 -4.84 -13.70
N ASP A 352 12.99 -4.17 -13.69
CA ASP A 352 14.28 -4.85 -13.63
C ASP A 352 14.68 -5.14 -12.19
N ARG A 353 15.34 -6.27 -12.01
CA ARG A 353 15.89 -6.71 -10.73
C ARG A 353 17.40 -6.67 -10.81
N GLU A 354 17.99 -5.91 -9.94
CA GLU A 354 19.45 -5.81 -9.85
C GLU A 354 19.93 -6.29 -8.50
N ILE A 355 21.10 -6.92 -8.46
CA ILE A 355 21.75 -7.29 -7.21
C ILE A 355 22.40 -6.04 -6.63
N THR A 356 22.10 -5.73 -5.37
CA THR A 356 22.74 -4.64 -4.65
C THR A 356 23.88 -5.15 -3.77
N GLU A 357 24.92 -4.36 -3.61
CA GLU A 357 26.03 -4.67 -2.69
C GLU A 357 25.71 -4.26 -1.25
N TYR A 358 24.81 -3.30 -1.06
CA TYR A 358 24.43 -2.81 0.26
C TYR A 358 23.01 -2.20 0.25
N ALA A 359 22.47 -2.03 1.44
CA ALA A 359 21.23 -1.28 1.67
C ALA A 359 21.31 -0.55 3.02
N ILE A 360 20.65 0.59 3.13
CA ILE A 360 20.61 1.43 4.33
C ILE A 360 19.17 1.69 4.76
N PRO A 361 18.92 2.25 5.95
CA PRO A 361 17.59 2.56 6.42
C PRO A 361 16.81 3.35 5.38
N GLY A 362 15.58 2.93 5.13
CA GLY A 362 14.76 3.48 4.06
C GLY A 362 14.70 2.62 2.80
N ASP A 363 15.73 1.84 2.51
CA ASP A 363 15.74 0.96 1.36
C ASP A 363 14.79 -0.24 1.53
N ILE A 364 14.31 -0.73 0.38
CA ILE A 364 13.56 -1.98 0.28
C ILE A 364 14.39 -2.95 -0.56
N ILE A 365 14.71 -4.09 0.03
CA ILE A 365 15.44 -5.16 -0.65
C ILE A 365 14.57 -6.42 -0.79
N GLY A 366 14.75 -7.13 -1.89
CA GLY A 366 14.19 -8.45 -2.11
C GLY A 366 15.21 -9.53 -1.77
N ILE A 367 14.77 -10.60 -1.15
CA ILE A 367 15.59 -11.80 -0.95
C ILE A 367 14.86 -13.03 -1.45
N HIS A 368 15.60 -13.95 -2.08
CA HIS A 368 15.04 -15.22 -2.49
C HIS A 368 14.68 -16.05 -1.26
N ASP A 369 13.44 -16.55 -1.24
CA ASP A 369 12.90 -17.37 -0.16
C ASP A 369 12.58 -18.79 -0.65
N SER A 370 13.08 -19.79 0.05
CA SER A 370 12.77 -21.20 -0.19
C SER A 370 11.47 -21.69 0.46
N GLY A 371 10.59 -20.77 0.89
CA GLY A 371 9.34 -21.07 1.60
C GLY A 371 9.52 -21.14 3.12
N LYS A 372 10.51 -20.46 3.67
CA LYS A 372 10.79 -20.43 5.12
C LYS A 372 10.42 -19.10 5.79
N LEU A 373 10.28 -18.05 4.99
CA LEU A 373 9.99 -16.72 5.49
C LEU A 373 8.49 -16.46 5.56
N GLN A 374 8.11 -15.62 6.48
CA GLN A 374 6.74 -15.19 6.72
C GLN A 374 6.65 -13.66 6.75
N ILE A 375 5.49 -13.12 6.39
CA ILE A 375 5.20 -11.70 6.61
C ILE A 375 5.28 -11.41 8.11
N GLY A 376 5.98 -10.31 8.47
CA GLY A 376 6.29 -9.94 9.85
C GLY A 376 7.61 -10.53 10.39
N ASP A 377 8.29 -11.39 9.65
CA ASP A 377 9.62 -11.85 10.05
C ASP A 377 10.59 -10.68 10.17
N THR A 378 11.35 -10.67 11.26
CA THR A 378 12.37 -9.67 11.54
C THR A 378 13.75 -10.26 11.36
N PHE A 379 14.60 -9.53 10.64
CA PHE A 379 16.01 -9.81 10.47
C PHE A 379 16.86 -8.82 11.27
N THR A 380 17.84 -9.33 11.97
CA THR A 380 18.71 -8.51 12.82
C THR A 380 20.16 -8.95 12.75
N GLU A 381 21.04 -8.12 13.28
CA GLU A 381 22.45 -8.45 13.50
C GLU A 381 22.66 -8.83 14.97
N GLY A 382 22.12 -10.02 15.34
CA GLY A 382 22.35 -10.69 16.63
C GLY A 382 21.32 -10.45 17.73
N GLU A 383 20.55 -9.38 17.71
CA GLU A 383 19.49 -9.11 18.70
C GLU A 383 18.20 -9.85 18.32
N ILE A 384 17.54 -10.48 19.29
CA ILE A 384 16.23 -11.08 19.08
C ILE A 384 15.16 -10.05 19.42
N MET A 385 14.49 -9.54 18.38
CA MET A 385 13.40 -8.58 18.50
C MET A 385 12.42 -8.75 17.34
N GLN A 386 11.20 -8.24 17.48
CA GLN A 386 10.15 -8.32 16.47
C GLN A 386 9.55 -6.93 16.23
N PHE A 387 9.51 -6.48 14.98
CA PHE A 387 8.80 -5.27 14.59
C PHE A 387 7.29 -5.46 14.76
N THR A 388 6.62 -4.43 15.31
CA THR A 388 5.18 -4.40 15.56
C THR A 388 4.42 -3.69 14.44
N GLY A 389 3.08 -3.76 14.49
CA GLY A 389 2.20 -2.96 13.63
C GLY A 389 2.07 -3.44 12.18
N ILE A 390 2.31 -4.73 11.90
CA ILE A 390 2.01 -5.33 10.59
C ILE A 390 0.68 -6.04 10.69
N PRO A 391 -0.44 -5.40 10.29
CA PRO A 391 -1.77 -5.92 10.57
C PRO A 391 -2.13 -7.10 9.66
N SER A 392 -2.90 -8.04 10.23
CA SER A 392 -3.67 -9.01 9.48
C SER A 392 -5.07 -9.05 10.08
N PHE A 393 -6.05 -8.58 9.31
CA PHE A 393 -7.44 -8.44 9.76
C PHE A 393 -8.21 -9.75 9.61
N ALA A 394 -9.26 -9.91 10.43
CA ALA A 394 -10.17 -11.03 10.25
C ALA A 394 -10.87 -10.95 8.89
N PRO A 395 -10.93 -12.06 8.14
CA PRO A 395 -11.62 -12.11 6.86
C PRO A 395 -13.13 -11.95 7.04
N GLU A 396 -13.76 -11.42 5.99
CA GLU A 396 -15.21 -11.17 5.94
C GLU A 396 -15.97 -12.27 5.18
N LEU A 397 -15.29 -12.97 4.26
CA LEU A 397 -15.86 -14.00 3.41
C LEU A 397 -15.15 -15.34 3.62
N PHE A 398 -15.92 -16.41 3.63
CA PHE A 398 -15.39 -17.76 3.86
C PHE A 398 -15.86 -18.73 2.80
N LYS A 399 -14.95 -19.59 2.33
CA LYS A 399 -15.24 -20.70 1.43
C LYS A 399 -14.54 -21.96 1.86
N ARG A 400 -15.19 -23.11 1.69
CA ARG A 400 -14.57 -24.43 1.82
C ARG A 400 -13.91 -24.80 0.49
N VAL A 401 -12.72 -25.39 0.58
CA VAL A 401 -12.01 -25.88 -0.61
C VAL A 401 -12.32 -27.34 -0.80
N LEU A 402 -12.86 -27.68 -1.98
CA LEU A 402 -13.10 -29.04 -2.41
C LEU A 402 -12.07 -29.44 -3.47
N LEU A 403 -11.50 -30.63 -3.32
CA LEU A 403 -10.53 -31.17 -4.27
C LEU A 403 -11.22 -32.14 -5.21
N LYS A 404 -11.20 -31.88 -6.52
CA LYS A 404 -11.77 -32.80 -7.53
C LYS A 404 -10.95 -34.08 -7.70
N ASP A 405 -9.64 -33.97 -7.65
CA ASP A 405 -8.72 -35.09 -7.85
C ASP A 405 -7.99 -35.41 -6.55
N PRO A 406 -8.36 -36.49 -5.85
CA PRO A 406 -7.74 -36.87 -4.57
C PRO A 406 -6.22 -37.04 -4.64
N MET A 407 -5.67 -37.38 -5.81
CA MET A 407 -4.22 -37.57 -6.01
C MET A 407 -3.44 -36.26 -5.91
N LYS A 408 -4.09 -35.12 -6.04
CA LYS A 408 -3.49 -33.78 -5.97
C LYS A 408 -3.56 -33.13 -4.57
N GLY A 409 -3.93 -33.89 -3.54
CA GLY A 409 -4.06 -33.37 -2.18
C GLY A 409 -2.81 -32.66 -1.66
N LYS A 410 -1.63 -33.22 -1.86
CA LYS A 410 -0.36 -32.63 -1.44
C LYS A 410 -0.04 -31.30 -2.18
N GLN A 411 -0.36 -31.23 -3.47
CA GLN A 411 -0.18 -30.00 -4.26
C GLN A 411 -1.15 -28.91 -3.80
N LEU A 412 -2.41 -29.29 -3.51
CA LEU A 412 -3.39 -28.36 -2.95
C LEU A 412 -2.90 -27.80 -1.61
N ASP A 413 -2.46 -28.66 -0.70
CA ASP A 413 -1.97 -28.25 0.62
C ASP A 413 -0.81 -27.28 0.51
N LYS A 414 0.17 -27.61 -0.33
CA LYS A 414 1.30 -26.74 -0.60
C LYS A 414 0.88 -25.40 -1.21
N GLY A 415 0.00 -25.43 -2.20
CA GLY A 415 -0.49 -24.22 -2.86
C GLY A 415 -1.25 -23.30 -1.90
N LEU A 416 -2.21 -23.84 -1.15
CA LEU A 416 -2.98 -23.06 -0.19
C LEU A 416 -2.11 -22.49 0.93
N GLN A 417 -1.15 -23.28 1.43
CA GLN A 417 -0.22 -22.80 2.45
C GLN A 417 0.63 -21.62 1.91
N GLN A 418 1.25 -21.78 0.74
CA GLN A 418 2.10 -20.73 0.16
C GLN A 418 1.31 -19.48 -0.18
N LEU A 419 0.12 -19.60 -0.76
CA LEU A 419 -0.76 -18.46 -1.06
C LEU A 419 -1.25 -17.74 0.21
N SER A 420 -1.44 -18.49 1.30
CA SER A 420 -1.76 -17.90 2.61
C SER A 420 -0.56 -17.19 3.25
N GLU A 421 0.64 -17.77 3.13
CA GLU A 421 1.89 -17.14 3.61
C GLU A 421 2.23 -15.85 2.85
N GLU A 422 1.85 -15.75 1.57
CA GLU A 422 1.93 -14.52 0.77
C GLU A 422 0.85 -13.50 1.13
N GLY A 423 -0.15 -13.91 1.92
CA GLY A 423 -1.27 -13.07 2.33
C GLY A 423 -2.33 -12.86 1.23
N SER A 424 -2.35 -13.70 0.19
CA SER A 424 -3.39 -13.65 -0.84
C SER A 424 -4.76 -14.05 -0.31
N VAL A 425 -4.79 -14.96 0.67
CA VAL A 425 -5.96 -15.39 1.45
C VAL A 425 -5.49 -15.84 2.82
N GLN A 426 -6.41 -16.07 3.74
CA GLN A 426 -6.14 -16.70 5.03
C GLN A 426 -6.62 -18.14 5.01
N LEU A 427 -5.78 -19.07 5.46
CA LEU A 427 -6.09 -20.50 5.52
C LEU A 427 -6.36 -20.89 6.97
N PHE A 428 -7.50 -21.54 7.20
CA PHE A 428 -7.89 -22.08 8.49
C PHE A 428 -8.17 -23.57 8.38
N ARG A 429 -7.81 -24.30 9.43
CA ARG A 429 -8.11 -25.71 9.59
C ARG A 429 -9.11 -25.88 10.74
N ARG A 430 -10.22 -26.53 10.48
CA ARG A 430 -11.24 -26.78 11.50
C ARG A 430 -10.73 -27.80 12.51
N HIS A 431 -11.07 -27.61 13.79
CA HIS A 431 -10.74 -28.56 14.84
C HIS A 431 -11.36 -29.94 14.56
N ASN A 432 -10.58 -30.99 14.77
CA ASN A 432 -10.96 -32.38 14.51
C ASN A 432 -11.53 -32.67 13.10
N SER A 433 -11.08 -31.92 12.09
CA SER A 433 -11.50 -32.09 10.71
C SER A 433 -10.34 -31.88 9.75
N THR A 434 -10.41 -32.48 8.57
CA THR A 434 -9.48 -32.25 7.46
C THR A 434 -9.95 -31.11 6.54
N GLU A 435 -11.07 -30.47 6.85
CA GLU A 435 -11.63 -29.37 6.09
C GLU A 435 -10.70 -28.16 6.07
N LYS A 436 -10.49 -27.62 4.86
CA LYS A 436 -9.74 -26.39 4.62
C LYS A 436 -10.70 -25.26 4.33
N ILE A 437 -10.61 -24.20 5.13
CA ILE A 437 -11.43 -23.02 5.03
C ILE A 437 -10.53 -21.88 4.57
N LEU A 438 -10.91 -21.22 3.50
CA LEU A 438 -10.28 -19.98 3.07
C LEU A 438 -11.11 -18.80 3.57
N GLY A 439 -10.42 -17.85 4.16
CA GLY A 439 -10.95 -16.55 4.51
C GLY A 439 -10.37 -15.47 3.61
N ALA A 440 -11.21 -14.54 3.16
CA ALA A 440 -10.83 -13.42 2.32
C ALA A 440 -11.58 -12.14 2.72
N VAL A 441 -11.02 -11.00 2.40
CA VAL A 441 -11.69 -9.70 2.57
C VAL A 441 -12.72 -9.48 1.45
N GLY A 442 -12.42 -9.96 0.23
CA GLY A 442 -13.30 -9.80 -0.91
C GLY A 442 -13.36 -11.02 -1.83
N ALA A 443 -14.39 -11.06 -2.68
CA ALA A 443 -14.70 -12.20 -3.55
C ALA A 443 -13.61 -12.45 -4.61
N LEU A 444 -12.98 -11.39 -5.12
CA LEU A 444 -11.94 -11.50 -6.16
C LEU A 444 -10.70 -12.26 -5.66
N GLN A 445 -10.40 -12.23 -4.36
CA GLN A 445 -9.28 -13.00 -3.81
C GLN A 445 -9.44 -14.50 -4.05
N PHE A 446 -10.66 -15.04 -3.92
CA PHE A 446 -10.91 -16.46 -4.21
C PHE A 446 -10.68 -16.81 -5.68
N GLU A 447 -11.06 -15.92 -6.60
CA GLU A 447 -10.83 -16.13 -8.04
C GLU A 447 -9.34 -16.09 -8.38
N VAL A 448 -8.59 -15.14 -7.79
CA VAL A 448 -7.13 -15.06 -7.92
C VAL A 448 -6.48 -16.35 -7.42
N VAL A 449 -6.86 -16.81 -6.22
CA VAL A 449 -6.32 -18.02 -5.62
C VAL A 449 -6.66 -19.26 -6.46
N GLN A 450 -7.88 -19.36 -6.98
CA GLN A 450 -8.29 -20.48 -7.83
C GLN A 450 -7.43 -20.52 -9.11
N ARG A 451 -7.28 -19.39 -9.79
CA ARG A 451 -6.45 -19.32 -11.02
C ARG A 451 -4.98 -19.64 -10.72
N ARG A 452 -4.43 -19.10 -9.63
CA ARG A 452 -3.06 -19.38 -9.21
C ARG A 452 -2.84 -20.86 -8.84
N LEU A 453 -3.82 -21.51 -8.19
CA LEU A 453 -3.77 -22.95 -7.92
C LEU A 453 -3.74 -23.77 -9.22
N GLU A 454 -4.49 -23.35 -10.24
CA GLU A 454 -4.47 -24.02 -11.55
C GLU A 454 -3.15 -23.77 -12.29
N ASP A 455 -2.71 -22.52 -12.41
CA ASP A 455 -1.56 -22.12 -13.22
C ASP A 455 -0.21 -22.54 -12.59
N GLU A 456 -0.08 -22.35 -11.26
CA GLU A 456 1.20 -22.53 -10.56
C GLU A 456 1.35 -23.93 -9.94
N TYR A 457 0.26 -24.54 -9.48
CA TYR A 457 0.27 -25.83 -8.76
C TYR A 457 -0.40 -26.96 -9.54
N ASN A 458 -1.00 -26.66 -10.71
CA ASN A 458 -1.75 -27.62 -11.54
C ASN A 458 -2.86 -28.33 -10.75
N VAL A 459 -3.60 -27.58 -9.92
CA VAL A 459 -4.68 -28.09 -9.08
C VAL A 459 -5.98 -27.36 -9.42
N LYS A 460 -7.00 -28.11 -9.83
CA LYS A 460 -8.37 -27.60 -9.99
C LYS A 460 -9.14 -27.81 -8.69
N GLY A 461 -9.25 -26.74 -7.92
CA GLY A 461 -10.10 -26.69 -6.73
C GLY A 461 -11.48 -26.14 -7.05
N GLU A 462 -12.48 -26.54 -6.30
CA GLU A 462 -13.79 -25.93 -6.27
C GLU A 462 -14.04 -25.27 -4.94
N TYR A 463 -14.83 -24.21 -4.93
CA TYR A 463 -15.21 -23.52 -3.72
C TYR A 463 -16.68 -23.76 -3.41
N GLU A 464 -16.93 -24.19 -2.20
CA GLU A 464 -18.29 -24.30 -1.65
C GLU A 464 -18.51 -23.21 -0.60
N GLY A 465 -19.73 -22.69 -0.52
CA GLY A 465 -20.10 -21.74 0.50
C GLY A 465 -19.89 -22.31 1.90
N PHE A 466 -19.36 -21.51 2.82
CA PHE A 466 -19.15 -21.90 4.20
C PHE A 466 -20.10 -21.08 5.10
N PRO A 467 -20.92 -21.73 5.93
CA PRO A 467 -22.04 -21.07 6.61
C PRO A 467 -21.62 -20.31 7.89
N TYR A 468 -20.48 -19.65 7.84
CA TYR A 468 -19.97 -18.82 8.94
C TYR A 468 -19.69 -17.41 8.42
N ASN A 469 -20.03 -16.42 9.24
CA ASN A 469 -19.94 -15.01 8.88
C ASN A 469 -18.79 -14.27 9.56
N GLY A 470 -18.06 -14.94 10.44
CA GLY A 470 -16.93 -14.30 11.08
C GLY A 470 -16.01 -15.26 11.81
N ILE A 471 -14.84 -14.72 12.14
CA ILE A 471 -13.79 -15.38 12.89
C ILE A 471 -13.16 -14.38 13.88
N ARG A 472 -12.72 -14.87 15.03
CA ARG A 472 -11.92 -14.12 16.01
C ARG A 472 -10.78 -14.99 16.49
N TRP A 473 -9.58 -14.45 16.59
CA TRP A 473 -8.50 -15.12 17.30
C TRP A 473 -8.79 -15.12 18.79
N ILE A 474 -8.37 -16.17 19.48
CA ILE A 474 -8.70 -16.39 20.89
C ILE A 474 -7.41 -16.44 21.70
N LYS A 475 -7.40 -15.71 22.82
CA LYS A 475 -6.38 -15.85 23.85
C LYS A 475 -7.03 -16.40 25.12
N PHE A 476 -6.46 -17.49 25.61
CA PHE A 476 -6.95 -18.16 26.80
C PHE A 476 -6.10 -17.78 28.03
N PRO A 477 -6.71 -17.51 29.18
CA PRO A 477 -5.97 -17.19 30.40
C PRO A 477 -5.28 -18.41 31.03
N SER A 478 -5.73 -19.64 30.71
CA SER A 478 -5.11 -20.88 31.18
C SER A 478 -5.47 -22.07 30.28
N GLU A 479 -4.65 -23.13 30.30
CA GLU A 479 -4.92 -24.36 29.55
C GLU A 479 -6.22 -25.02 29.99
N LYS A 480 -6.59 -24.95 31.27
CA LYS A 480 -7.86 -25.50 31.77
C LYS A 480 -9.07 -24.86 31.10
N ILE A 481 -9.09 -23.52 31.02
CA ILE A 481 -10.18 -22.77 30.35
C ILE A 481 -10.17 -23.05 28.83
N LYS A 482 -9.01 -23.19 28.24
CA LYS A 482 -8.87 -23.59 26.83
C LYS A 482 -9.50 -24.94 26.55
N ASP A 483 -9.18 -25.97 27.36
CA ASP A 483 -9.73 -27.33 27.19
C ASP A 483 -11.24 -27.34 27.34
N GLU A 484 -11.78 -26.65 28.36
CA GLU A 484 -13.21 -26.53 28.57
C GLU A 484 -13.90 -25.81 27.42
N PHE A 485 -13.34 -24.68 26.95
CA PHE A 485 -13.89 -23.91 25.87
C PHE A 485 -13.87 -24.70 24.53
N VAL A 486 -12.74 -25.33 24.20
CA VAL A 486 -12.57 -26.14 22.98
C VAL A 486 -13.50 -27.36 23.01
N SER A 487 -13.67 -28.04 24.16
CA SER A 487 -14.60 -29.15 24.29
C SER A 487 -16.03 -28.70 24.02
N ARG A 488 -16.45 -27.55 24.61
CA ARG A 488 -17.81 -27.03 24.45
C ARG A 488 -18.12 -26.53 23.05
N TYR A 489 -17.17 -25.82 22.43
CA TYR A 489 -17.33 -25.17 21.13
C TYR A 489 -16.54 -25.86 20.02
N SER A 490 -16.31 -27.19 20.12
CA SER A 490 -15.45 -27.94 19.18
C SER A 490 -15.79 -27.69 17.71
N ALA A 491 -17.08 -27.52 17.38
CA ALA A 491 -17.56 -27.21 16.05
C ALA A 491 -17.25 -25.79 15.57
N ASN A 492 -16.94 -24.88 16.50
CA ASN A 492 -16.66 -23.47 16.25
C ASN A 492 -15.17 -23.13 16.38
N ILE A 493 -14.32 -24.13 16.61
CA ILE A 493 -12.87 -23.92 16.70
C ILE A 493 -12.21 -24.23 15.37
N ALA A 494 -11.35 -23.32 14.96
CA ALA A 494 -10.42 -23.48 13.84
C ALA A 494 -9.02 -23.03 14.27
N PHE A 495 -8.03 -23.37 13.48
CA PHE A 495 -6.64 -22.96 13.67
C PHE A 495 -6.15 -22.29 12.39
N ASP A 496 -5.46 -21.17 12.52
CA ASP A 496 -4.79 -20.53 11.41
C ASP A 496 -3.49 -21.27 11.00
N ILE A 497 -2.78 -20.76 10.00
CA ILE A 497 -1.52 -21.38 9.51
C ILE A 497 -0.38 -21.39 10.54
N LYS A 498 -0.50 -20.61 11.63
CA LYS A 498 0.45 -20.55 12.75
C LYS A 498 -0.03 -21.38 13.96
N ASP A 499 -1.04 -22.23 13.78
CA ASP A 499 -1.68 -23.04 14.82
C ASP A 499 -2.32 -22.23 15.97
N ARG A 500 -2.64 -20.95 15.72
CA ARG A 500 -3.33 -20.13 16.71
C ARG A 500 -4.84 -20.44 16.69
N PRO A 501 -5.46 -20.60 17.89
CA PRO A 501 -6.87 -20.92 17.97
C PRO A 501 -7.74 -19.74 17.55
N CYS A 502 -8.80 -20.06 16.82
CA CYS A 502 -9.78 -19.11 16.33
C CYS A 502 -11.19 -19.62 16.63
N PHE A 503 -12.10 -18.70 16.97
CA PHE A 503 -13.52 -18.94 17.11
C PHE A 503 -14.25 -18.53 15.82
N ILE A 504 -14.87 -19.48 15.13
CA ILE A 504 -15.69 -19.25 13.94
C ILE A 504 -17.16 -19.22 14.34
N TYR A 505 -17.91 -18.22 13.85
CA TYR A 505 -19.31 -18.03 14.26
C TYR A 505 -20.21 -17.73 13.06
N ARG A 506 -21.49 -18.11 13.17
CA ARG A 506 -22.50 -17.88 12.12
C ARG A 506 -23.16 -16.53 12.27
N THR A 507 -23.36 -16.09 13.52
CA THR A 507 -24.02 -14.83 13.85
C THR A 507 -23.24 -14.09 14.92
N GLU A 508 -23.34 -12.77 14.97
CA GLU A 508 -22.76 -11.96 16.05
C GLU A 508 -23.33 -12.37 17.43
N TRP A 509 -24.52 -12.95 17.46
CA TRP A 509 -25.11 -13.47 18.68
C TRP A 509 -24.34 -14.68 19.24
N ASP A 510 -23.86 -15.58 18.36
CA ASP A 510 -23.01 -16.72 18.79
C ASP A 510 -21.74 -16.22 19.45
N LEU A 511 -21.10 -15.19 18.86
CA LEU A 511 -19.91 -14.55 19.43
C LEU A 511 -20.23 -13.91 20.79
N LYS A 512 -21.33 -13.16 20.88
CA LYS A 512 -21.77 -12.51 22.13
C LYS A 512 -22.00 -13.52 23.25
N LEU A 513 -22.71 -14.62 22.98
CA LEU A 513 -22.93 -15.70 23.95
C LEU A 513 -21.61 -16.33 24.43
N ALA A 514 -20.66 -16.57 23.51
CA ALA A 514 -19.36 -17.12 23.88
C ALA A 514 -18.58 -16.15 24.77
N THR A 515 -18.59 -14.86 24.45
CA THR A 515 -17.91 -13.79 25.21
C THR A 515 -18.55 -13.62 26.62
N GLU A 516 -19.88 -13.58 26.70
CA GLU A 516 -20.57 -13.44 27.99
C GLU A 516 -20.33 -14.64 28.90
N LYS A 517 -20.28 -15.83 28.33
CA LYS A 517 -20.10 -17.07 29.13
C LYS A 517 -18.67 -17.28 29.60
N TYR A 518 -17.70 -16.83 28.83
CA TYR A 518 -16.26 -16.93 29.10
C TYR A 518 -15.63 -15.53 29.10
N ALA A 519 -15.99 -14.74 30.13
CA ALA A 519 -15.56 -13.34 30.24
C ALA A 519 -14.04 -13.18 30.34
N ASP A 520 -13.33 -14.21 30.78
CA ASP A 520 -11.85 -14.21 30.87
C ASP A 520 -11.15 -14.60 29.57
N VAL A 521 -11.91 -14.99 28.53
CA VAL A 521 -11.38 -15.33 27.20
C VAL A 521 -11.43 -14.09 26.31
N GLU A 522 -10.30 -13.72 25.75
CA GLU A 522 -10.20 -12.55 24.89
C GLU A 522 -10.40 -12.93 23.41
N PHE A 523 -11.19 -12.13 22.69
CA PHE A 523 -11.51 -12.31 21.26
C PHE A 523 -11.00 -11.12 20.44
N PHE A 524 -10.12 -11.37 19.46
CA PHE A 524 -9.46 -10.34 18.68
C PHE A 524 -9.90 -10.34 17.22
N LYS A 525 -10.04 -9.13 16.64
CA LYS A 525 -10.30 -8.93 15.20
C LYS A 525 -9.04 -8.98 14.34
N THR A 526 -7.88 -8.85 14.97
CA THR A 526 -6.56 -8.88 14.31
C THR A 526 -5.73 -10.00 14.92
N ASN A 527 -4.71 -10.44 14.22
CA ASN A 527 -3.86 -11.53 14.66
C ASN A 527 -2.54 -11.08 15.31
N ASP A 528 -2.37 -9.79 15.51
CA ASP A 528 -1.21 -9.13 16.14
C ASP A 528 -1.46 -8.71 17.59
N PHE A 529 -2.40 -9.39 18.26
CA PHE A 529 -2.68 -9.15 19.69
C PHE A 529 -1.49 -9.53 20.57
N LYS A 530 -1.19 -8.67 21.52
CA LYS A 530 -0.12 -8.81 22.52
C LYS A 530 -0.53 -9.78 23.64
#